data_2414892350f7b149e1fec57af7e3ebd5
#
_entry.id   2414892350f7b149e1fec57af7e3ebd5
#
_cell.length_a   1.000
_cell.length_b   1.000
_cell.length_c   1.000
_cell.angle_alpha   90.00
_cell.angle_beta   90.00
_cell.angle_gamma   90.00
#
_symmetry.space_group_name_H-M   'P 1'
#
loop_
_entity.id
_entity.type
_entity.pdbx_description
1 polymer ?
#
loop_
_entity_poly.entity_id
_entity_poly.type
_entity_poly.pdbx_seq_one_letter_code
_entity_poly.pdbx_strand_id
1 'polypeptide(L)'
;MKTINDISCKGKKVLVRVDFNVPVNDQFEITDTTRIEAAKPTILKIVKDGGSAILLSHFGRPKGKDDKYSFSHLVKQIGEVLGVPTHFAPDCIGEVAENTAKNLPAGEVLLLENVRFYPEEEKGDEAFAAKLAKLGDIYVNDAFGTAHRAHASTTILAKFFPKDKYFGYLLAKEIESIDKVMKSGEKPVTAILGGSKVSSKITIIENILDKIDHLIIGGGMAFTFIKAQGGQIGNSICEDDKLDLALDILKKAKEKGVQVHLPVDVVAANDFNNNASTQVVPIDKIPNGWQGLDAGEKSLEIFKKVILASKTILWNGPVGVFEMPNFAKGTIAVGEYVAEATAKGAFSLVGGGDSVAAVKQFGFEDKVSYVSTGGGAMLESLEGKIL
;
A
#
# COMPACT_ATOMS: atom_id res chain seq x y z
N MET A 1 -14.26 15.64 -4.35
CA MET A 1 -14.15 14.19 -4.72
C MET A 1 -15.55 13.60 -4.82
N LYS A 2 -15.89 13.03 -5.98
CA LYS A 2 -17.18 12.34 -6.18
C LYS A 2 -17.06 10.88 -5.76
N THR A 3 -17.86 10.46 -4.80
CA THR A 3 -17.86 9.08 -4.30
C THR A 3 -19.19 8.41 -4.57
N ILE A 4 -19.21 7.08 -4.47
CA ILE A 4 -20.41 6.27 -4.64
C ILE A 4 -21.52 6.68 -3.65
N ASN A 5 -21.15 7.35 -2.55
CA ASN A 5 -22.12 7.82 -1.57
C ASN A 5 -22.96 8.99 -2.07
N ASP A 6 -22.52 9.69 -3.12
CA ASP A 6 -23.18 10.90 -3.65
C ASP A 6 -24.34 10.59 -4.59
N ILE A 7 -24.57 9.32 -4.92
CA ILE A 7 -25.61 8.90 -5.88
C ILE A 7 -26.41 7.71 -5.39
N SER A 8 -27.60 7.52 -5.98
CA SER A 8 -28.37 6.28 -5.88
C SER A 8 -28.08 5.44 -7.12
N CYS A 9 -27.76 4.16 -6.88
CA CYS A 9 -27.51 3.20 -7.97
C CYS A 9 -28.78 2.44 -8.39
N LYS A 10 -29.96 2.83 -7.89
CA LYS A 10 -31.23 2.15 -8.17
C LYS A 10 -31.46 1.99 -9.67
N GLY A 11 -31.68 0.75 -10.09
CA GLY A 11 -31.95 0.41 -11.50
C GLY A 11 -30.73 0.55 -12.42
N LYS A 12 -29.56 0.77 -11.88
CA LYS A 12 -28.33 0.99 -12.67
C LYS A 12 -27.44 -0.25 -12.68
N LYS A 13 -26.72 -0.43 -13.79
CA LYS A 13 -25.64 -1.39 -13.93
C LYS A 13 -24.34 -0.64 -13.64
N VAL A 14 -23.68 -0.98 -12.56
CA VAL A 14 -22.48 -0.28 -12.08
C VAL A 14 -21.25 -1.12 -12.35
N LEU A 15 -20.37 -0.62 -13.21
CA LEU A 15 -19.04 -1.21 -13.41
C LEU A 15 -18.14 -0.81 -12.26
N VAL A 16 -17.59 -1.79 -11.55
CA VAL A 16 -16.70 -1.53 -10.41
C VAL A 16 -15.35 -2.15 -10.69
N ARG A 17 -14.31 -1.33 -10.80
CA ARG A 17 -12.94 -1.84 -10.86
C ARG A 17 -12.48 -2.15 -9.43
N VAL A 18 -12.28 -3.40 -9.16
CA VAL A 18 -11.80 -3.89 -7.86
C VAL A 18 -10.41 -4.49 -8.00
N ASP A 19 -9.74 -4.72 -6.89
CA ASP A 19 -8.49 -5.46 -6.84
C ASP A 19 -8.73 -6.80 -6.15
N PHE A 20 -9.09 -7.80 -6.95
CA PHE A 20 -9.28 -9.18 -6.50
C PHE A 20 -8.11 -10.07 -6.90
N ASN A 21 -6.93 -9.47 -7.02
CA ASN A 21 -5.68 -10.21 -7.18
C ASN A 21 -5.28 -10.81 -5.84
N VAL A 22 -5.99 -11.86 -5.44
CA VAL A 22 -5.87 -12.48 -4.12
C VAL A 22 -4.92 -13.67 -4.15
N PRO A 23 -4.25 -13.97 -3.02
CA PRO A 23 -3.42 -15.16 -2.92
C PRO A 23 -4.27 -16.43 -2.89
N VAL A 24 -3.84 -17.44 -3.63
CA VAL A 24 -4.51 -18.73 -3.70
C VAL A 24 -3.47 -19.85 -3.54
N ASN A 25 -3.93 -20.99 -3.03
CA ASN A 25 -3.10 -22.21 -2.98
C ASN A 25 -3.26 -23.02 -4.28
N ASP A 26 -2.62 -24.18 -4.34
CA ASP A 26 -2.63 -25.05 -5.54
C ASP A 26 -4.03 -25.62 -5.86
N GLN A 27 -4.95 -25.60 -4.92
CA GLN A 27 -6.35 -26.05 -5.09
C GLN A 27 -7.29 -24.88 -5.39
N PHE A 28 -6.77 -23.72 -5.74
CA PHE A 28 -7.55 -22.50 -5.99
C PHE A 28 -8.37 -22.03 -4.77
N GLU A 29 -7.94 -22.38 -3.57
CA GLU A 29 -8.53 -21.84 -2.37
C GLU A 29 -7.90 -20.48 -2.05
N ILE A 30 -8.74 -19.48 -1.79
CA ILE A 30 -8.28 -18.14 -1.42
C ILE A 30 -7.75 -18.20 0.02
N THR A 31 -6.49 -17.84 0.19
CA THR A 31 -5.80 -17.91 1.50
C THR A 31 -5.90 -16.60 2.28
N ASP A 32 -6.27 -15.50 1.65
CA ASP A 32 -6.47 -14.20 2.28
C ASP A 32 -7.57 -13.43 1.55
N THR A 33 -8.66 -13.15 2.24
CA THR A 33 -9.85 -12.48 1.68
C THR A 33 -9.84 -10.97 1.90
N THR A 34 -8.78 -10.40 2.45
CA THR A 34 -8.71 -8.98 2.84
C THR A 34 -9.11 -8.04 1.71
N ARG A 35 -8.62 -8.27 0.49
CA ARG A 35 -8.94 -7.41 -0.65
C ARG A 35 -10.41 -7.45 -1.06
N ILE A 36 -11.02 -8.62 -0.94
CA ILE A 36 -12.45 -8.79 -1.25
C ILE A 36 -13.27 -8.06 -0.19
N GLU A 37 -12.94 -8.25 1.07
CA GLU A 37 -13.61 -7.59 2.19
C GLU A 37 -13.46 -6.07 2.14
N ALA A 38 -12.32 -5.57 1.66
CA ALA A 38 -12.09 -4.14 1.49
C ALA A 38 -13.01 -3.51 0.44
N ALA A 39 -13.35 -4.23 -0.63
CA ALA A 39 -14.26 -3.76 -1.68
C ALA A 39 -15.75 -4.00 -1.34
N LYS A 40 -16.03 -4.85 -0.36
CA LYS A 40 -17.40 -5.24 0.01
C LYS A 40 -18.31 -4.06 0.32
N PRO A 41 -17.91 -3.02 1.10
CA PRO A 41 -18.79 -1.89 1.40
C PRO A 41 -19.32 -1.18 0.14
N THR A 42 -18.48 -0.97 -0.85
CA THR A 42 -18.86 -0.36 -2.13
C THR A 42 -19.87 -1.22 -2.87
N ILE A 43 -19.62 -2.51 -2.97
CA ILE A 43 -20.48 -3.47 -3.67
C ILE A 43 -21.85 -3.56 -2.97
N LEU A 44 -21.85 -3.66 -1.65
CA LEU A 44 -23.10 -3.73 -0.87
C LEU A 44 -23.92 -2.44 -0.96
N LYS A 45 -23.28 -1.29 -1.06
CA LYS A 45 -23.98 -0.01 -1.27
C LYS A 45 -24.76 -0.05 -2.58
N ILE A 46 -24.16 -0.52 -3.65
CA ILE A 46 -24.78 -0.63 -4.98
C ILE A 46 -25.99 -1.57 -4.91
N VAL A 47 -25.82 -2.73 -4.32
CA VAL A 47 -26.86 -3.75 -4.19
C VAL A 47 -28.01 -3.26 -3.32
N LYS A 48 -27.72 -2.63 -2.19
CA LYS A 48 -28.74 -2.07 -1.28
C LYS A 48 -29.55 -0.95 -1.92
N ASP A 49 -28.94 -0.19 -2.81
CA ASP A 49 -29.65 0.85 -3.58
C ASP A 49 -30.66 0.28 -4.58
N GLY A 50 -30.57 -1.01 -4.88
CA GLY A 50 -31.37 -1.64 -5.92
C GLY A 50 -30.69 -1.65 -7.29
N GLY A 51 -29.38 -1.46 -7.32
CA GLY A 51 -28.55 -1.61 -8.53
C GLY A 51 -27.93 -3.01 -8.63
N SER A 52 -27.17 -3.23 -9.68
CA SER A 52 -26.35 -4.42 -9.86
C SER A 52 -24.90 -4.02 -10.09
N ALA A 53 -23.98 -4.81 -9.54
CA ALA A 53 -22.55 -4.56 -9.63
C ALA A 53 -21.90 -5.51 -10.64
N ILE A 54 -21.14 -4.96 -11.57
CA ILE A 54 -20.37 -5.71 -12.56
C ILE A 54 -18.90 -5.47 -12.25
N LEU A 55 -18.22 -6.52 -11.76
CA LEU A 55 -16.87 -6.40 -11.23
C LEU A 55 -15.81 -6.70 -12.29
N LEU A 56 -14.84 -5.81 -12.40
CA LEU A 56 -13.65 -5.94 -13.24
C LEU A 56 -12.43 -6.06 -12.36
N SER A 57 -11.60 -7.05 -12.61
CA SER A 57 -10.32 -7.19 -11.89
C SER A 57 -9.31 -7.96 -12.73
N HIS A 58 -8.04 -7.75 -12.40
CA HIS A 58 -6.99 -8.65 -12.84
C HIS A 58 -6.74 -9.72 -11.76
N PHE A 59 -6.13 -10.82 -12.16
CA PHE A 59 -5.68 -11.89 -11.28
C PHE A 59 -4.37 -12.46 -11.83
N GLY A 60 -3.30 -12.39 -11.04
CA GLY A 60 -1.97 -12.81 -11.46
C GLY A 60 -1.40 -11.96 -12.60
N ARG A 61 -0.43 -12.51 -13.30
CA ARG A 61 0.23 -11.86 -14.45
C ARG A 61 0.21 -12.77 -15.69
N PRO A 62 -0.95 -13.12 -16.21
CA PRO A 62 -1.03 -13.96 -17.41
C PRO A 62 -0.54 -13.21 -18.64
N LYS A 63 -0.01 -13.96 -19.62
CA LYS A 63 0.42 -13.43 -20.93
C LYS A 63 -0.62 -13.69 -22.02
N GLY A 64 -1.85 -13.91 -21.65
CA GLY A 64 -2.96 -14.27 -22.49
C GLY A 64 -3.91 -15.15 -21.69
N LYS A 65 -4.89 -15.75 -22.36
CA LYS A 65 -5.84 -16.63 -21.70
C LYS A 65 -5.12 -17.85 -21.11
N ASP A 66 -5.27 -18.04 -19.80
CA ASP A 66 -4.63 -19.11 -19.05
C ASP A 66 -5.57 -19.54 -17.92
N ASP A 67 -6.04 -20.79 -17.96
CA ASP A 67 -7.00 -21.31 -16.99
C ASP A 67 -6.53 -21.16 -15.54
N LYS A 68 -5.24 -21.23 -15.29
CA LYS A 68 -4.66 -21.02 -13.95
C LYS A 68 -5.03 -19.67 -13.35
N TYR A 69 -5.25 -18.66 -14.18
CA TYR A 69 -5.57 -17.29 -13.77
C TYR A 69 -7.03 -16.92 -14.03
N SER A 70 -7.89 -17.92 -14.26
CA SER A 70 -9.33 -17.67 -14.44
C SER A 70 -10.03 -17.42 -13.13
N PHE A 71 -10.91 -16.42 -13.10
CA PHE A 71 -11.80 -16.18 -11.98
C PHE A 71 -12.89 -17.27 -11.84
N SER A 72 -13.05 -18.15 -12.83
CA SER A 72 -13.99 -19.26 -12.72
C SER A 72 -13.75 -20.13 -11.48
N HIS A 73 -12.49 -20.25 -11.07
CA HIS A 73 -12.11 -21.01 -9.87
C HIS A 73 -12.43 -20.29 -8.55
N LEU A 74 -12.64 -18.98 -8.59
CA LEU A 74 -12.75 -18.14 -7.39
C LEU A 74 -14.13 -17.55 -7.18
N VAL A 75 -14.98 -17.53 -8.20
CA VAL A 75 -16.28 -16.82 -8.15
C VAL A 75 -17.16 -17.27 -7.00
N LYS A 76 -17.20 -18.56 -6.69
CA LYS A 76 -18.00 -19.09 -5.58
C LYS A 76 -17.50 -18.55 -4.23
N GLN A 77 -16.20 -18.62 -4.00
CA GLN A 77 -15.58 -18.12 -2.77
C GLN A 77 -15.76 -16.61 -2.63
N ILE A 78 -15.60 -15.86 -3.72
CA ILE A 78 -15.83 -14.42 -3.74
C ILE A 78 -17.28 -14.10 -3.36
N GLY A 79 -18.24 -14.81 -3.95
CA GLY A 79 -19.65 -14.63 -3.65
C GLY A 79 -19.98 -14.92 -2.18
N GLU A 80 -19.36 -15.93 -1.59
CA GLU A 80 -19.52 -16.26 -0.17
C GLU A 80 -19.02 -15.12 0.73
N VAL A 81 -17.88 -14.53 0.41
CA VAL A 81 -17.35 -13.38 1.15
C VAL A 81 -18.26 -12.15 1.01
N LEU A 82 -18.73 -11.88 -0.20
CA LEU A 82 -19.63 -10.74 -0.46
C LEU A 82 -21.02 -10.94 0.19
N GLY A 83 -21.46 -12.16 0.30
CA GLY A 83 -22.76 -12.47 0.91
C GLY A 83 -23.96 -12.11 0.03
N VAL A 84 -23.77 -11.99 -1.30
CA VAL A 84 -24.82 -11.70 -2.27
C VAL A 84 -24.67 -12.64 -3.48
N PRO A 85 -25.77 -12.90 -4.23
CA PRO A 85 -25.68 -13.75 -5.42
C PRO A 85 -24.65 -13.20 -6.41
N THR A 86 -23.65 -14.01 -6.75
CA THR A 86 -22.53 -13.61 -7.60
C THR A 86 -22.41 -14.59 -8.77
N HIS A 87 -22.51 -14.05 -9.98
CA HIS A 87 -22.44 -14.81 -11.22
C HIS A 87 -21.08 -14.57 -11.90
N PHE A 88 -20.75 -15.41 -12.85
CA PHE A 88 -19.51 -15.33 -13.60
C PHE A 88 -19.77 -15.22 -15.10
N ALA A 89 -19.05 -14.31 -15.79
CA ALA A 89 -19.02 -14.24 -17.24
C ALA A 89 -17.65 -14.73 -17.73
N PRO A 90 -17.62 -15.70 -18.67
CA PRO A 90 -16.36 -16.31 -19.13
C PRO A 90 -15.52 -15.42 -20.04
N ASP A 91 -15.95 -14.18 -20.25
CA ASP A 91 -15.18 -13.14 -20.94
C ASP A 91 -15.51 -11.78 -20.31
N CYS A 92 -14.60 -10.83 -20.44
CA CYS A 92 -14.83 -9.47 -19.92
C CYS A 92 -15.33 -8.50 -20.99
N ILE A 93 -15.34 -8.91 -22.26
CA ILE A 93 -15.86 -8.12 -23.38
C ILE A 93 -16.60 -9.05 -24.33
N GLY A 94 -17.32 -8.46 -25.28
CA GLY A 94 -17.99 -9.20 -26.34
C GLY A 94 -19.41 -9.62 -25.99
N GLU A 95 -20.02 -10.39 -26.88
CA GLU A 95 -21.44 -10.74 -26.81
C GLU A 95 -21.84 -11.47 -25.53
N VAL A 96 -21.04 -12.43 -25.08
CA VAL A 96 -21.32 -13.19 -23.86
C VAL A 96 -21.33 -12.28 -22.63
N ALA A 97 -20.34 -11.42 -22.51
CA ALA A 97 -20.25 -10.46 -21.40
C ALA A 97 -21.42 -9.46 -21.45
N GLU A 98 -21.73 -8.94 -22.63
CA GLU A 98 -22.81 -7.98 -22.83
C GLU A 98 -24.18 -8.59 -22.48
N ASN A 99 -24.46 -9.81 -22.91
CA ASN A 99 -25.71 -10.51 -22.60
C ASN A 99 -25.83 -10.84 -21.12
N THR A 100 -24.76 -11.32 -20.50
CA THR A 100 -24.75 -11.67 -19.08
C THR A 100 -24.96 -10.40 -18.23
N ALA A 101 -24.33 -9.29 -18.58
CA ALA A 101 -24.50 -8.01 -17.89
C ALA A 101 -25.92 -7.47 -18.05
N LYS A 102 -26.47 -7.54 -19.27
CA LYS A 102 -27.83 -7.07 -19.57
C LYS A 102 -28.89 -7.83 -18.76
N ASN A 103 -28.71 -9.13 -18.60
CA ASN A 103 -29.66 -10.01 -17.92
C ASN A 103 -29.41 -10.12 -16.41
N LEU A 104 -28.42 -9.41 -15.87
CA LEU A 104 -28.14 -9.43 -14.44
C LEU A 104 -29.27 -8.76 -13.64
N PRO A 105 -29.93 -9.49 -12.71
CA PRO A 105 -30.97 -8.88 -11.89
C PRO A 105 -30.43 -7.79 -10.94
N ALA A 106 -31.29 -6.83 -10.62
CA ALA A 106 -31.02 -5.87 -9.55
C ALA A 106 -30.72 -6.61 -8.23
N GLY A 107 -29.74 -6.13 -7.47
CA GLY A 107 -29.34 -6.73 -6.20
C GLY A 107 -28.36 -7.87 -6.33
N GLU A 108 -27.89 -8.18 -7.54
CA GLU A 108 -26.94 -9.25 -7.78
C GLU A 108 -25.64 -8.72 -8.38
N VAL A 109 -24.62 -9.58 -8.36
CA VAL A 109 -23.26 -9.24 -8.76
C VAL A 109 -22.81 -10.15 -9.90
N LEU A 110 -22.10 -9.56 -10.87
CA LEU A 110 -21.45 -10.28 -11.97
C LEU A 110 -19.95 -10.07 -11.88
N LEU A 111 -19.19 -11.15 -11.79
CA LEU A 111 -17.73 -11.09 -11.90
C LEU A 111 -17.34 -11.43 -13.32
N LEU A 112 -16.67 -10.50 -14.02
CA LEU A 112 -16.15 -10.73 -15.36
C LEU A 112 -14.85 -11.52 -15.30
N GLU A 113 -14.51 -12.21 -16.37
CA GLU A 113 -13.23 -12.91 -16.50
C GLU A 113 -12.07 -11.90 -16.43
N ASN A 114 -10.91 -12.41 -16.06
CA ASN A 114 -9.66 -11.67 -15.85
C ASN A 114 -9.36 -10.72 -17.02
N VAL A 115 -9.36 -9.41 -16.72
CA VAL A 115 -9.10 -8.37 -17.74
C VAL A 115 -7.70 -8.47 -18.34
N ARG A 116 -6.74 -9.05 -17.61
CA ARG A 116 -5.36 -9.24 -18.08
C ARG A 116 -5.20 -10.40 -19.06
N PHE A 117 -6.25 -11.13 -19.36
CA PHE A 117 -6.21 -12.07 -20.48
C PHE A 117 -6.04 -11.34 -21.81
N TYR A 118 -6.33 -10.04 -21.83
CA TYR A 118 -6.13 -9.17 -22.99
C TYR A 118 -4.90 -8.29 -22.79
N PRO A 119 -3.89 -8.33 -23.68
CA PRO A 119 -2.73 -7.42 -23.60
C PRO A 119 -3.12 -5.95 -23.64
N GLU A 120 -4.27 -5.63 -24.23
CA GLU A 120 -4.83 -4.28 -24.33
C GLU A 120 -5.11 -3.65 -22.96
N GLU A 121 -5.31 -4.46 -21.92
CA GLU A 121 -5.55 -3.95 -20.57
C GLU A 121 -4.34 -3.15 -20.06
N GLU A 122 -3.15 -3.75 -20.06
CA GLU A 122 -1.94 -3.08 -19.59
C GLU A 122 -1.47 -1.97 -20.51
N LYS A 123 -1.79 -2.06 -21.78
CA LYS A 123 -1.46 -1.03 -22.78
C LYS A 123 -2.37 0.20 -22.71
N GLY A 124 -3.45 0.13 -21.94
CA GLY A 124 -4.40 1.24 -21.86
C GLY A 124 -5.12 1.47 -23.18
N ASP A 125 -5.47 0.41 -23.88
CA ASP A 125 -6.09 0.48 -25.21
C ASP A 125 -7.51 1.05 -25.14
N GLU A 126 -7.77 2.11 -25.91
CA GLU A 126 -9.07 2.79 -25.88
C GLU A 126 -10.20 1.94 -26.48
N ALA A 127 -9.93 1.19 -27.54
CA ALA A 127 -10.93 0.32 -28.16
C ALA A 127 -11.38 -0.78 -27.19
N PHE A 128 -10.44 -1.34 -26.44
CA PHE A 128 -10.73 -2.33 -25.39
C PHE A 128 -11.57 -1.71 -24.27
N ALA A 129 -11.19 -0.52 -23.81
CA ALA A 129 -11.93 0.20 -22.78
C ALA A 129 -13.35 0.53 -23.25
N ALA A 130 -13.53 0.91 -24.51
CA ALA A 130 -14.86 1.16 -25.07
C ALA A 130 -15.76 -0.08 -25.01
N LYS A 131 -15.19 -1.25 -25.26
CA LYS A 131 -15.92 -2.53 -25.15
C LYS A 131 -16.32 -2.84 -23.71
N LEU A 132 -15.46 -2.55 -22.75
CA LEU A 132 -15.78 -2.68 -21.33
C LEU A 132 -16.90 -1.70 -20.93
N ALA A 133 -16.85 -0.48 -21.44
CA ALA A 133 -17.82 0.57 -21.12
C ALA A 133 -19.26 0.23 -21.52
N LYS A 134 -19.45 -0.64 -22.53
CA LYS A 134 -20.76 -1.09 -22.95
C LYS A 134 -21.53 -1.88 -21.90
N LEU A 135 -20.84 -2.37 -20.88
CA LEU A 135 -21.42 -3.27 -19.89
C LEU A 135 -22.19 -2.55 -18.78
N GLY A 136 -21.99 -1.25 -18.59
CA GLY A 136 -22.60 -0.55 -17.47
C GLY A 136 -22.97 0.89 -17.74
N ASP A 137 -23.75 1.46 -16.85
CA ASP A 137 -24.28 2.82 -16.88
C ASP A 137 -23.39 3.79 -16.11
N ILE A 138 -22.69 3.29 -15.08
CA ILE A 138 -21.88 4.06 -14.14
C ILE A 138 -20.55 3.32 -13.97
N TYR A 139 -19.47 4.09 -13.80
CA TYR A 139 -18.15 3.54 -13.50
C TYR A 139 -17.70 3.94 -12.09
N VAL A 140 -17.27 2.96 -11.32
CA VAL A 140 -16.70 3.16 -9.98
C VAL A 140 -15.30 2.56 -9.94
N ASN A 141 -14.31 3.36 -9.57
CA ASN A 141 -12.96 2.85 -9.29
C ASN A 141 -12.81 2.62 -7.80
N ASP A 142 -12.55 1.38 -7.42
CA ASP A 142 -12.33 0.98 -6.03
C ASP A 142 -11.06 0.14 -5.88
N ALA A 143 -10.12 0.30 -6.80
CA ALA A 143 -8.87 -0.45 -6.85
C ALA A 143 -7.68 0.48 -6.66
N PHE A 144 -7.33 0.80 -5.40
CA PHE A 144 -6.21 1.69 -5.11
C PHE A 144 -4.88 1.10 -5.59
N GLY A 145 -4.68 -0.21 -5.42
CA GLY A 145 -3.42 -0.87 -5.79
C GLY A 145 -2.99 -0.68 -7.25
N THR A 146 -3.92 -0.41 -8.16
CA THR A 146 -3.66 -0.17 -9.57
C THR A 146 -3.98 1.26 -10.02
N ALA A 147 -4.37 2.13 -9.09
CA ALA A 147 -4.78 3.50 -9.40
C ALA A 147 -3.64 4.36 -9.98
N HIS A 148 -2.39 3.99 -9.76
CA HIS A 148 -1.20 4.68 -10.28
C HIS A 148 -0.84 4.27 -11.71
N ARG A 149 -1.58 3.35 -12.32
CA ARG A 149 -1.30 2.83 -13.67
C ARG A 149 -2.41 3.19 -14.65
N ALA A 150 -2.03 3.60 -15.86
CA ALA A 150 -2.97 3.96 -16.92
C ALA A 150 -3.45 2.73 -17.69
N HIS A 151 -4.00 1.75 -16.98
CA HIS A 151 -4.58 0.55 -17.60
C HIS A 151 -5.98 0.84 -18.17
N ALA A 152 -6.44 0.00 -19.10
CA ALA A 152 -7.73 0.21 -19.75
C ALA A 152 -8.89 0.21 -18.76
N SER A 153 -8.92 -0.74 -17.82
CA SER A 153 -10.01 -0.87 -16.84
C SER A 153 -9.96 0.14 -15.69
N THR A 154 -8.90 0.90 -15.58
CA THR A 154 -8.73 1.95 -14.58
C THR A 154 -8.92 3.34 -15.18
N THR A 155 -7.84 3.94 -15.66
CA THR A 155 -7.83 5.33 -16.14
C THR A 155 -8.61 5.53 -17.43
N ILE A 156 -8.43 4.64 -18.41
CA ILE A 156 -9.00 4.82 -19.75
C ILE A 156 -10.51 4.62 -19.74
N LEU A 157 -10.99 3.60 -19.03
CA LEU A 157 -12.42 3.32 -18.91
C LEU A 157 -13.19 4.53 -18.35
N ALA A 158 -12.61 5.26 -17.41
CA ALA A 158 -13.21 6.44 -16.81
C ALA A 158 -13.57 7.52 -17.84
N LYS A 159 -12.83 7.62 -18.95
CA LYS A 159 -13.08 8.61 -20.01
C LYS A 159 -14.42 8.40 -20.72
N PHE A 160 -14.94 7.18 -20.69
CA PHE A 160 -16.24 6.86 -21.30
C PHE A 160 -17.42 7.17 -20.39
N PHE A 161 -17.14 7.63 -19.18
CA PHE A 161 -18.15 8.03 -18.18
C PHE A 161 -17.85 9.45 -17.67
N PRO A 162 -17.93 10.47 -18.53
CA PRO A 162 -17.49 11.82 -18.16
C PRO A 162 -18.26 12.43 -16.97
N LYS A 163 -19.51 12.01 -16.75
CA LYS A 163 -20.35 12.49 -15.65
C LYS A 163 -20.68 11.40 -14.64
N ASP A 164 -20.62 10.14 -15.03
CA ASP A 164 -21.07 9.00 -14.23
C ASP A 164 -19.89 8.14 -13.76
N LYS A 165 -18.85 8.80 -13.23
CA LYS A 165 -17.68 8.15 -12.64
C LYS A 165 -17.51 8.60 -11.21
N TYR A 166 -17.24 7.63 -10.34
CA TYR A 166 -17.15 7.85 -8.90
C TYR A 166 -16.02 7.03 -8.30
N PHE A 167 -15.54 7.44 -7.14
CA PHE A 167 -14.65 6.60 -6.33
C PHE A 167 -15.50 5.74 -5.40
N GLY A 168 -15.11 4.48 -5.24
CA GLY A 168 -15.64 3.63 -4.20
C GLY A 168 -15.11 4.06 -2.84
N TYR A 169 -15.67 3.48 -1.79
CA TYR A 169 -15.28 3.82 -0.41
C TYR A 169 -13.81 3.53 -0.11
N LEU A 170 -13.28 2.41 -0.62
CA LEU A 170 -11.88 2.04 -0.40
C LEU A 170 -10.94 3.06 -1.03
N LEU A 171 -11.11 3.37 -2.30
CA LEU A 171 -10.25 4.32 -3.00
C LEU A 171 -10.35 5.73 -2.39
N ALA A 172 -11.55 6.17 -2.05
CA ALA A 172 -11.76 7.46 -1.40
C ALA A 172 -11.04 7.53 -0.05
N LYS A 173 -11.09 6.46 0.75
CA LYS A 173 -10.42 6.39 2.06
C LYS A 173 -8.92 6.42 1.92
N GLU A 174 -8.36 5.73 0.91
CA GLU A 174 -6.93 5.74 0.62
C GLU A 174 -6.45 7.15 0.28
N ILE A 175 -7.13 7.82 -0.65
CA ILE A 175 -6.78 9.18 -1.08
C ILE A 175 -6.91 10.17 0.09
N GLU A 176 -8.00 10.09 0.84
CA GLU A 176 -8.24 10.93 2.01
C GLU A 176 -7.15 10.77 3.07
N SER A 177 -6.73 9.53 3.32
CA SER A 177 -5.69 9.22 4.31
C SER A 177 -4.33 9.78 3.89
N ILE A 178 -3.97 9.66 2.60
CA ILE A 178 -2.75 10.26 2.07
C ILE A 178 -2.80 11.78 2.16
N ASP A 179 -3.93 12.38 1.81
CA ASP A 179 -4.11 13.83 1.88
C ASP A 179 -3.99 14.37 3.31
N LYS A 180 -4.44 13.62 4.30
CA LYS A 180 -4.28 13.99 5.72
C LYS A 180 -2.82 14.10 6.12
N VAL A 181 -1.93 13.32 5.52
CA VAL A 181 -0.49 13.41 5.75
C VAL A 181 0.13 14.52 4.90
N MET A 182 -0.19 14.54 3.59
CA MET A 182 0.52 15.33 2.60
C MET A 182 0.02 16.76 2.43
N LYS A 183 -1.24 17.03 2.75
CA LYS A 183 -1.86 18.34 2.51
C LYS A 183 -2.36 19.04 3.76
N SER A 184 -2.88 18.29 4.72
CA SER A 184 -3.55 18.86 5.89
C SER A 184 -3.11 18.26 7.22
N GLY A 185 -1.90 17.69 7.26
CA GLY A 185 -1.38 17.06 8.47
C GLY A 185 -1.25 18.04 9.63
N GLU A 186 -1.87 17.71 10.76
CA GLU A 186 -1.71 18.47 12.01
C GLU A 186 -0.28 18.28 12.52
N LYS A 187 0.36 19.40 12.88
CA LYS A 187 1.76 19.40 13.34
C LYS A 187 1.92 19.02 14.81
N PRO A 188 2.99 18.36 15.22
CA PRO A 188 4.13 17.93 14.39
C PRO A 188 3.80 16.73 13.48
N VAL A 189 4.32 16.78 12.25
CA VAL A 189 4.20 15.69 11.28
C VAL A 189 5.53 14.92 11.24
N THR A 190 5.46 13.62 11.46
CA THR A 190 6.64 12.75 11.47
C THR A 190 6.51 11.68 10.39
N ALA A 191 7.55 11.52 9.59
CA ALA A 191 7.69 10.39 8.68
C ALA A 191 8.71 9.41 9.27
N ILE A 192 8.36 8.12 9.28
CA ILE A 192 9.24 7.03 9.67
C ILE A 192 9.52 6.23 8.42
N LEU A 193 10.74 6.29 7.94
CA LEU A 193 11.16 5.58 6.73
C LEU A 193 12.20 4.52 7.09
N GLY A 194 11.97 3.31 6.63
CA GLY A 194 12.90 2.20 6.78
C GLY A 194 13.15 1.50 5.45
N GLY A 195 13.84 0.39 5.50
CA GLY A 195 14.23 -0.36 4.33
C GLY A 195 15.73 -0.39 4.15
N SER A 196 16.20 -1.04 3.09
CA SER A 196 17.64 -1.28 2.89
C SER A 196 18.35 -0.24 2.03
N LYS A 197 17.61 0.50 1.19
CA LYS A 197 18.20 1.37 0.16
C LYS A 197 17.69 2.80 0.22
N VAL A 198 18.62 3.75 0.32
CA VAL A 198 18.35 5.20 0.20
C VAL A 198 17.80 5.50 -1.19
N SER A 199 18.40 4.90 -2.23
CA SER A 199 18.02 5.13 -3.63
C SER A 199 16.55 4.81 -3.92
N SER A 200 15.96 3.85 -3.22
CA SER A 200 14.54 3.51 -3.39
C SER A 200 13.60 4.50 -2.70
N LYS A 201 14.10 5.35 -1.81
CA LYS A 201 13.30 6.29 -1.02
C LYS A 201 13.56 7.76 -1.36
N ILE A 202 14.52 8.05 -2.25
CA ILE A 202 14.96 9.43 -2.50
C ILE A 202 13.82 10.33 -2.99
N THR A 203 13.02 9.87 -3.93
CA THR A 203 11.93 10.68 -4.48
C THR A 203 10.85 10.96 -3.43
N ILE A 204 10.57 9.98 -2.58
CA ILE A 204 9.65 10.15 -1.45
C ILE A 204 10.20 11.21 -0.50
N ILE A 205 11.47 11.07 -0.09
CA ILE A 205 12.11 12.00 0.86
C ILE A 205 12.07 13.42 0.30
N GLU A 206 12.48 13.62 -0.94
CA GLU A 206 12.49 14.94 -1.58
C GLU A 206 11.09 15.59 -1.58
N ASN A 207 10.06 14.80 -1.86
CA ASN A 207 8.71 15.32 -1.91
C ASN A 207 8.11 15.61 -0.53
N ILE A 208 8.45 14.83 0.50
CA ILE A 208 7.84 15.00 1.83
C ILE A 208 8.57 16.01 2.72
N LEU A 209 9.83 16.37 2.42
CA LEU A 209 10.61 17.29 3.28
C LEU A 209 9.93 18.64 3.52
N ASP A 210 9.12 19.12 2.59
CA ASP A 210 8.36 20.37 2.75
C ASP A 210 7.11 20.20 3.66
N LYS A 211 6.76 18.98 4.01
CA LYS A 211 5.47 18.65 4.65
C LYS A 211 5.62 18.06 6.03
N ILE A 212 6.84 17.77 6.45
CA ILE A 212 7.13 17.11 7.72
C ILE A 212 8.01 17.96 8.62
N ASP A 213 7.93 17.69 9.92
CA ASP A 213 8.77 18.32 10.95
C ASP A 213 9.89 17.40 11.42
N HIS A 214 9.65 16.09 11.38
CA HIS A 214 10.60 15.07 11.81
C HIS A 214 10.68 13.95 10.79
N LEU A 215 11.89 13.47 10.54
CA LEU A 215 12.17 12.32 9.70
C LEU A 215 12.97 11.31 10.51
N ILE A 216 12.36 10.16 10.80
CA ILE A 216 13.04 9.03 11.42
C ILE A 216 13.50 8.11 10.29
N ILE A 217 14.79 7.81 10.27
CA ILE A 217 15.39 6.90 9.29
C ILE A 217 15.83 5.65 10.05
N GLY A 218 15.32 4.50 9.67
CA GLY A 218 15.67 3.21 10.26
C GLY A 218 16.00 2.15 9.22
N GLY A 219 16.24 0.95 9.69
CA GLY A 219 16.59 -0.17 8.82
C GLY A 219 17.98 -0.03 8.20
N GLY A 220 18.24 -0.84 7.17
CA GLY A 220 19.55 -0.88 6.53
C GLY A 220 19.99 0.41 5.86
N MET A 221 19.03 1.22 5.38
CA MET A 221 19.36 2.50 4.75
C MET A 221 20.06 3.48 5.70
N ALA A 222 19.86 3.34 7.01
CA ALA A 222 20.50 4.21 7.99
C ALA A 222 22.03 4.10 7.93
N PHE A 223 22.58 2.94 7.62
CA PHE A 223 24.02 2.75 7.56
C PHE A 223 24.70 3.54 6.44
N THR A 224 24.00 3.78 5.34
CA THR A 224 24.50 4.65 4.28
C THR A 224 24.67 6.08 4.79
N PHE A 225 23.72 6.59 5.59
CA PHE A 225 23.84 7.91 6.21
C PHE A 225 25.00 7.96 7.23
N ILE A 226 25.15 6.92 8.04
CA ILE A 226 26.20 6.87 9.06
C ILE A 226 27.59 6.84 8.40
N LYS A 227 27.78 6.00 7.40
CA LYS A 227 29.05 5.94 6.66
C LYS A 227 29.34 7.24 5.94
N ALA A 228 28.33 7.88 5.35
CA ALA A 228 28.49 9.18 4.70
C ALA A 228 29.00 10.26 5.66
N GLN A 229 28.68 10.17 6.94
CA GLN A 229 29.15 11.07 7.99
C GLN A 229 30.51 10.64 8.60
N GLY A 230 31.15 9.62 8.04
CA GLY A 230 32.44 9.14 8.50
C GLY A 230 32.39 8.04 9.55
N GLY A 231 31.21 7.49 9.85
CA GLY A 231 31.05 6.40 10.83
C GLY A 231 31.54 5.04 10.31
N GLN A 232 31.88 4.18 11.23
CA GLN A 232 32.30 2.81 10.96
C GLN A 232 31.09 1.88 11.12
N ILE A 233 30.68 1.22 10.05
CA ILE A 233 29.45 0.40 10.02
C ILE A 233 29.74 -1.12 9.92
N GLY A 234 31.00 -1.53 9.98
CA GLY A 234 31.40 -2.96 9.87
C GLY A 234 30.95 -3.56 8.55
N ASN A 235 30.31 -4.72 8.62
CA ASN A 235 29.80 -5.42 7.44
C ASN A 235 28.32 -5.11 7.17
N SER A 236 27.77 -4.04 7.77
CA SER A 236 26.39 -3.65 7.56
C SER A 236 26.09 -3.30 6.11
N ILE A 237 24.86 -3.52 5.69
CA ILE A 237 24.41 -3.16 4.34
C ILE A 237 24.62 -1.68 4.09
N CYS A 238 25.11 -1.32 2.90
CA CYS A 238 25.37 0.07 2.55
C CYS A 238 25.37 0.26 1.03
N GLU A 239 24.79 1.35 0.58
CA GLU A 239 24.94 1.80 -0.80
C GLU A 239 26.13 2.75 -0.92
N ASP A 240 27.34 2.19 -1.14
CA ASP A 240 28.58 2.94 -1.16
C ASP A 240 28.63 4.00 -2.29
N ASP A 241 27.85 3.83 -3.35
CA ASP A 241 27.74 4.80 -4.45
C ASP A 241 26.72 5.92 -4.16
N LYS A 242 26.07 5.92 -3.00
CA LYS A 242 25.02 6.87 -2.61
C LYS A 242 25.37 7.70 -1.35
N LEU A 243 26.63 7.72 -0.96
CA LEU A 243 27.06 8.49 0.22
C LEU A 243 26.83 10.00 0.04
N ASP A 244 27.14 10.53 -1.15
CA ASP A 244 26.93 11.95 -1.45
C ASP A 244 25.43 12.29 -1.45
N LEU A 245 24.58 11.37 -1.94
CA LEU A 245 23.13 11.52 -1.91
C LEU A 245 22.61 11.61 -0.49
N ALA A 246 23.12 10.76 0.40
CA ALA A 246 22.75 10.78 1.81
C ALA A 246 23.11 12.11 2.48
N LEU A 247 24.30 12.64 2.21
CA LEU A 247 24.71 13.94 2.73
C LEU A 247 23.83 15.07 2.19
N ASP A 248 23.46 15.02 0.92
CA ASP A 248 22.57 16.00 0.30
C ASP A 248 21.17 16.00 0.96
N ILE A 249 20.64 14.82 1.25
CA ILE A 249 19.36 14.69 1.97
C ILE A 249 19.44 15.37 3.34
N LEU A 250 20.50 15.09 4.11
CA LEU A 250 20.68 15.70 5.45
C LEU A 250 20.79 17.22 5.35
N LYS A 251 21.48 17.74 4.35
CA LYS A 251 21.61 19.17 4.10
C LYS A 251 20.25 19.80 3.77
N LYS A 252 19.50 19.20 2.85
CA LYS A 252 18.16 19.68 2.45
C LYS A 252 17.20 19.68 3.62
N ALA A 253 17.22 18.63 4.44
CA ALA A 253 16.40 18.55 5.64
C ALA A 253 16.67 19.69 6.60
N LYS A 254 17.97 19.98 6.85
CA LYS A 254 18.40 21.09 7.71
C LYS A 254 17.94 22.44 7.17
N GLU A 255 18.09 22.67 5.88
CA GLU A 255 17.65 23.91 5.21
C GLU A 255 16.14 24.12 5.33
N LYS A 256 15.37 23.04 5.35
CA LYS A 256 13.91 23.09 5.46
C LYS A 256 13.40 23.01 6.90
N GLY A 257 14.30 22.99 7.88
CA GLY A 257 13.94 22.93 9.29
C GLY A 257 13.41 21.56 9.75
N VAL A 258 13.70 20.50 8.99
CA VAL A 258 13.31 19.14 9.35
C VAL A 258 14.37 18.50 10.25
N GLN A 259 13.97 17.97 11.39
CA GLN A 259 14.85 17.24 12.28
C GLN A 259 14.93 15.78 11.85
N VAL A 260 16.15 15.33 11.48
CA VAL A 260 16.42 13.95 11.09
C VAL A 260 16.91 13.17 12.30
N HIS A 261 16.29 12.04 12.58
CA HIS A 261 16.63 11.15 13.69
C HIS A 261 17.16 9.83 13.13
N LEU A 262 18.48 9.69 13.14
CA LEU A 262 19.15 8.44 12.81
C LEU A 262 19.28 7.58 14.07
N PRO A 263 19.34 6.25 13.95
CA PRO A 263 19.66 5.40 15.09
C PRO A 263 21.03 5.79 15.65
N VAL A 264 21.19 5.71 16.96
CA VAL A 264 22.47 5.99 17.64
C VAL A 264 23.18 4.72 18.08
N ASP A 265 22.43 3.63 18.23
CA ASP A 265 22.95 2.30 18.59
C ASP A 265 22.21 1.23 17.78
N VAL A 266 22.84 0.08 17.70
CA VAL A 266 22.28 -1.05 16.97
C VAL A 266 22.53 -2.36 17.71
N VAL A 267 21.65 -3.33 17.46
CA VAL A 267 21.91 -4.73 17.77
C VAL A 267 22.72 -5.29 16.61
N ALA A 268 24.01 -5.47 16.82
CA ALA A 268 24.92 -6.01 15.83
C ALA A 268 24.99 -7.53 15.97
N ALA A 269 25.10 -8.22 14.84
CA ALA A 269 25.23 -9.67 14.76
C ALA A 269 26.48 -10.05 13.96
N ASN A 270 27.09 -11.19 14.30
CA ASN A 270 28.26 -11.68 13.58
C ASN A 270 27.92 -12.50 12.34
N ASP A 271 26.64 -12.69 12.05
CA ASP A 271 26.15 -13.38 10.87
C ASP A 271 24.71 -12.94 10.60
N PHE A 272 24.25 -13.03 9.34
CA PHE A 272 22.87 -12.79 8.97
C PHE A 272 22.02 -14.03 9.27
N ASN A 273 21.76 -14.24 10.56
CA ASN A 273 21.06 -15.42 11.06
C ASN A 273 20.37 -15.06 12.37
N ASN A 274 19.14 -15.56 12.57
CA ASN A 274 18.40 -15.31 13.80
C ASN A 274 19.12 -15.76 15.07
N ASN A 275 19.95 -16.79 14.97
CA ASN A 275 20.70 -17.37 16.10
C ASN A 275 22.14 -16.87 16.19
N ALA A 276 22.52 -15.85 15.42
CA ALA A 276 23.85 -15.27 15.47
C ALA A 276 24.13 -14.68 16.86
N SER A 277 25.41 -14.62 17.22
CA SER A 277 25.86 -13.90 18.42
C SER A 277 25.59 -12.41 18.22
N THR A 278 25.11 -11.74 19.27
CA THR A 278 24.74 -10.33 19.19
C THR A 278 25.45 -9.49 20.25
N GLN A 279 25.62 -8.20 19.94
CA GLN A 279 26.06 -7.20 20.90
C GLN A 279 25.43 -5.86 20.52
N VAL A 280 25.16 -5.02 21.50
CA VAL A 280 24.68 -3.66 21.27
C VAL A 280 25.89 -2.73 21.22
N VAL A 281 26.03 -2.01 20.12
CA VAL A 281 27.15 -1.08 19.89
C VAL A 281 26.66 0.25 19.35
N PRO A 282 27.44 1.34 19.51
CA PRO A 282 27.15 2.58 18.80
C PRO A 282 27.10 2.34 17.29
N ILE A 283 26.16 2.97 16.58
CA ILE A 283 25.96 2.75 15.14
C ILE A 283 27.16 3.15 14.30
N ASP A 284 27.95 4.11 14.77
CA ASP A 284 29.15 4.61 14.11
C ASP A 284 30.44 3.87 14.48
N LYS A 285 30.34 2.83 15.27
CA LYS A 285 31.48 2.01 15.77
C LYS A 285 31.18 0.51 15.73
N ILE A 286 30.60 0.05 14.62
CA ILE A 286 30.33 -1.36 14.43
C ILE A 286 31.62 -2.07 14.05
N PRO A 287 32.06 -3.10 14.80
CA PRO A 287 33.33 -3.82 14.48
C PRO A 287 33.27 -4.56 13.14
N ASN A 288 34.45 -4.73 12.52
CA ASN A 288 34.58 -5.59 11.34
C ASN A 288 34.05 -6.99 11.64
N GLY A 289 33.35 -7.59 10.68
CA GLY A 289 32.74 -8.91 10.85
C GLY A 289 31.37 -8.86 11.50
N TRP A 290 30.92 -7.69 11.96
CA TRP A 290 29.61 -7.48 12.57
C TRP A 290 28.75 -6.59 11.69
N GLN A 291 27.45 -6.81 11.72
CA GLN A 291 26.48 -6.03 10.94
C GLN A 291 25.30 -5.65 11.83
N GLY A 292 24.76 -4.45 11.66
CA GLY A 292 23.57 -4.01 12.38
C GLY A 292 22.31 -4.64 11.80
N LEU A 293 21.47 -5.27 12.63
CA LEU A 293 20.26 -5.94 12.20
C LEU A 293 18.99 -5.37 12.85
N ASP A 294 19.14 -4.58 13.90
CA ASP A 294 17.99 -3.92 14.55
C ASP A 294 18.46 -2.65 15.28
N ALA A 295 17.51 -1.76 15.59
CA ALA A 295 17.77 -0.59 16.40
C ALA A 295 18.01 -1.00 17.86
N GLY A 296 18.93 -0.30 18.52
CA GLY A 296 19.18 -0.48 19.95
C GLY A 296 18.24 0.31 20.83
N GLU A 297 18.29 0.08 22.13
CA GLU A 297 17.38 0.71 23.09
C GLU A 297 17.49 2.24 23.14
N LYS A 298 18.70 2.79 22.98
CA LYS A 298 18.90 4.25 22.98
C LYS A 298 18.24 4.89 21.76
N SER A 299 18.34 4.24 20.59
CA SER A 299 17.66 4.68 19.37
C SER A 299 16.15 4.68 19.57
N LEU A 300 15.61 3.58 20.14
CA LEU A 300 14.19 3.43 20.37
C LEU A 300 13.64 4.48 21.33
N GLU A 301 14.42 4.86 22.35
CA GLU A 301 14.02 5.92 23.27
C GLU A 301 13.89 7.28 22.56
N ILE A 302 14.81 7.59 21.66
CA ILE A 302 14.74 8.80 20.84
C ILE A 302 13.50 8.76 19.94
N PHE A 303 13.28 7.64 19.23
CA PHE A 303 12.13 7.45 18.35
C PHE A 303 10.82 7.58 19.11
N LYS A 304 10.75 6.99 20.30
CA LYS A 304 9.58 7.08 21.18
C LYS A 304 9.18 8.51 21.47
N LYS A 305 10.13 9.35 21.89
CA LYS A 305 9.87 10.76 22.19
C LYS A 305 9.31 11.52 21.00
N VAL A 306 9.91 11.30 19.82
CA VAL A 306 9.47 11.96 18.59
C VAL A 306 8.07 11.49 18.19
N ILE A 307 7.85 10.19 18.20
CA ILE A 307 6.56 9.60 17.77
C ILE A 307 5.42 10.03 18.72
N LEU A 308 5.63 9.95 20.01
CA LEU A 308 4.59 10.31 20.99
C LEU A 308 4.25 11.79 20.99
N ALA A 309 5.15 12.66 20.56
CA ALA A 309 4.89 14.09 20.41
C ALA A 309 4.19 14.43 19.09
N SER A 310 4.09 13.50 18.18
CA SER A 310 3.56 13.71 16.83
C SER A 310 2.04 13.73 16.81
N LYS A 311 1.45 14.56 15.93
CA LYS A 311 0.02 14.61 15.67
C LYS A 311 -0.34 13.90 14.37
N THR A 312 0.62 13.78 13.46
CA THR A 312 0.45 13.07 12.19
C THR A 312 1.69 12.22 11.96
N ILE A 313 1.48 10.95 11.61
CA ILE A 313 2.55 9.98 11.43
C ILE A 313 2.36 9.25 10.11
N LEU A 314 3.44 9.19 9.32
CA LEU A 314 3.55 8.33 8.14
C LEU A 314 4.62 7.28 8.45
N TRP A 315 4.27 6.01 8.32
CA TRP A 315 5.24 4.92 8.52
C TRP A 315 5.36 4.07 7.26
N ASN A 316 6.55 4.06 6.67
CA ASN A 316 6.88 3.27 5.48
C ASN A 316 8.26 2.62 5.65
N GLY A 317 8.29 1.35 5.98
CA GLY A 317 9.48 0.54 6.10
C GLY A 317 9.86 0.17 7.54
N PRO A 318 10.27 -1.07 7.78
CA PRO A 318 10.68 -1.53 9.11
C PRO A 318 12.03 -0.95 9.52
N VAL A 319 12.28 -0.89 10.82
CA VAL A 319 13.53 -0.35 11.39
C VAL A 319 14.55 -1.43 11.74
N GLY A 320 14.25 -2.68 11.46
CA GLY A 320 15.13 -3.83 11.68
C GLY A 320 14.71 -4.99 10.80
N VAL A 321 15.44 -6.10 10.90
CA VAL A 321 15.16 -7.34 10.15
C VAL A 321 14.10 -8.13 10.92
N PHE A 322 12.88 -7.65 10.90
CA PHE A 322 11.78 -8.14 11.74
C PHE A 322 11.34 -9.58 11.41
N GLU A 323 11.67 -10.07 10.21
CA GLU A 323 11.40 -11.46 9.81
C GLU A 323 12.18 -12.45 10.69
N MET A 324 13.27 -12.00 11.28
CA MET A 324 14.02 -12.76 12.28
C MET A 324 13.56 -12.31 13.67
N PRO A 325 12.95 -13.20 14.49
CA PRO A 325 12.38 -12.80 15.78
C PRO A 325 13.35 -12.08 16.72
N ASN A 326 14.62 -12.44 16.71
CA ASN A 326 15.63 -11.80 17.54
C ASN A 326 16.01 -10.39 17.11
N PHE A 327 15.56 -9.97 15.91
CA PHE A 327 15.81 -8.64 15.34
C PHE A 327 14.51 -7.91 15.01
N ALA A 328 13.40 -8.33 15.63
CA ALA A 328 12.07 -7.73 15.45
C ALA A 328 11.72 -6.71 16.54
N LYS A 329 12.48 -6.67 17.62
CA LYS A 329 12.17 -5.85 18.80
C LYS A 329 12.01 -4.36 18.48
N GLY A 330 12.87 -3.82 17.62
CA GLY A 330 12.80 -2.42 17.21
C GLY A 330 11.53 -2.10 16.42
N THR A 331 11.18 -2.95 15.46
CA THR A 331 9.97 -2.78 14.66
C THR A 331 8.71 -2.91 15.50
N ILE A 332 8.68 -3.86 16.43
CA ILE A 332 7.58 -4.01 17.40
C ILE A 332 7.45 -2.75 18.25
N ALA A 333 8.56 -2.23 18.75
CA ALA A 333 8.57 -1.03 19.59
C ALA A 333 8.04 0.19 18.83
N VAL A 334 8.45 0.39 17.58
CA VAL A 334 7.93 1.47 16.74
C VAL A 334 6.42 1.30 16.55
N GLY A 335 5.96 0.10 16.29
CA GLY A 335 4.52 -0.19 16.19
C GLY A 335 3.76 0.18 17.46
N GLU A 336 4.32 -0.15 18.64
CA GLU A 336 3.74 0.21 19.92
C GLU A 336 3.69 1.73 20.13
N TYR A 337 4.74 2.44 19.76
CA TYR A 337 4.78 3.91 19.87
C TYR A 337 3.77 4.58 18.95
N VAL A 338 3.66 4.11 17.72
CA VAL A 338 2.66 4.62 16.76
C VAL A 338 1.24 4.35 17.27
N ALA A 339 1.00 3.14 17.79
CA ALA A 339 -0.29 2.78 18.38
C ALA A 339 -0.64 3.67 19.59
N GLU A 340 0.32 3.94 20.46
CA GLU A 340 0.12 4.81 21.62
C GLU A 340 -0.17 6.25 21.21
N ALA A 341 0.58 6.80 20.26
CA ALA A 341 0.32 8.12 19.71
C ALA A 341 -1.07 8.23 19.09
N THR A 342 -1.48 7.19 18.35
CA THR A 342 -2.80 7.10 17.73
C THR A 342 -3.91 7.09 18.79
N ALA A 343 -3.73 6.32 19.86
CA ALA A 343 -4.67 6.28 20.97
C ALA A 343 -4.83 7.64 21.66
N LYS A 344 -3.79 8.48 21.61
CA LYS A 344 -3.81 9.84 22.15
C LYS A 344 -4.30 10.90 21.16
N GLY A 345 -4.78 10.51 20.01
CA GLY A 345 -5.39 11.39 19.01
C GLY A 345 -4.57 11.70 17.77
N ALA A 346 -3.39 11.14 17.61
CA ALA A 346 -2.61 11.31 16.37
C ALA A 346 -3.27 10.55 15.22
N PHE A 347 -3.09 11.06 14.00
CA PHE A 347 -3.44 10.33 12.79
C PHE A 347 -2.21 9.58 12.28
N SER A 348 -2.34 8.27 12.07
CA SER A 348 -1.24 7.43 11.59
C SER A 348 -1.62 6.67 10.33
N LEU A 349 -0.77 6.81 9.31
CA LEU A 349 -0.88 6.10 8.04
C LEU A 349 0.32 5.16 7.90
N VAL A 350 0.04 3.87 7.73
CA VAL A 350 1.06 2.84 7.49
C VAL A 350 0.91 2.32 6.08
N GLY A 351 2.00 2.22 5.36
CA GLY A 351 1.99 1.67 4.00
C GLY A 351 3.33 1.12 3.56
N GLY A 352 3.29 0.32 2.50
CA GLY A 352 4.44 -0.43 2.01
C GLY A 352 4.39 -1.89 2.48
N GLY A 353 4.78 -2.82 1.59
CA GLY A 353 4.61 -4.25 1.84
C GLY A 353 5.16 -4.75 3.17
N ASP A 354 6.40 -4.38 3.48
CA ASP A 354 7.06 -4.83 4.71
C ASP A 354 6.45 -4.21 5.97
N SER A 355 6.07 -2.93 5.91
CA SER A 355 5.43 -2.26 7.05
C SER A 355 4.07 -2.85 7.34
N VAL A 356 3.28 -3.10 6.29
CA VAL A 356 1.96 -3.72 6.41
C VAL A 356 2.08 -5.14 6.94
N ALA A 357 3.06 -5.90 6.45
CA ALA A 357 3.32 -7.25 6.94
C ALA A 357 3.68 -7.24 8.43
N ALA A 358 4.53 -6.31 8.85
CA ALA A 358 4.92 -6.18 10.27
C ALA A 358 3.72 -5.79 11.15
N VAL A 359 2.92 -4.83 10.71
CA VAL A 359 1.74 -4.37 11.45
C VAL A 359 0.73 -5.52 11.62
N LYS A 360 0.52 -6.32 10.58
CA LYS A 360 -0.36 -7.49 10.65
C LYS A 360 0.21 -8.58 11.55
N GLN A 361 1.48 -8.90 11.38
CA GLN A 361 2.15 -9.95 12.14
C GLN A 361 2.12 -9.66 13.65
N PHE A 362 2.31 -8.41 14.06
CA PHE A 362 2.40 -8.02 15.45
C PHE A 362 1.10 -7.45 16.04
N GLY A 363 0.01 -7.49 15.27
CA GLY A 363 -1.32 -7.15 15.78
C GLY A 363 -1.61 -5.67 15.93
N PHE A 364 -1.01 -4.81 15.12
CA PHE A 364 -1.22 -3.35 15.21
C PHE A 364 -2.24 -2.80 14.21
N GLU A 365 -2.85 -3.64 13.37
CA GLU A 365 -3.77 -3.20 12.31
C GLU A 365 -4.89 -2.28 12.82
N ASP A 366 -5.50 -2.66 13.94
CA ASP A 366 -6.63 -1.92 14.53
C ASP A 366 -6.17 -0.79 15.46
N LYS A 367 -4.86 -0.63 15.64
CA LYS A 367 -4.27 0.34 16.56
C LYS A 367 -3.66 1.55 15.85
N VAL A 368 -3.63 1.54 14.54
CA VAL A 368 -3.23 2.67 13.71
C VAL A 368 -4.45 3.22 12.99
N SER A 369 -4.39 4.47 12.50
CA SER A 369 -5.55 5.11 11.87
C SER A 369 -5.92 4.47 10.55
N TYR A 370 -4.92 4.15 9.72
CA TYR A 370 -5.17 3.53 8.42
C TYR A 370 -3.96 2.74 7.94
N VAL A 371 -4.22 1.53 7.42
CA VAL A 371 -3.22 0.69 6.76
C VAL A 371 -3.54 0.67 5.28
N SER A 372 -2.63 1.19 4.46
CA SER A 372 -2.85 1.25 3.00
C SER A 372 -2.88 -0.15 2.38
N THR A 373 -3.83 -0.35 1.47
CA THR A 373 -3.99 -1.60 0.72
C THR A 373 -3.20 -1.63 -0.58
N GLY A 374 -2.63 -0.49 -0.99
CA GLY A 374 -1.95 -0.35 -2.26
C GLY A 374 -0.57 0.26 -2.11
N GLY A 375 0.43 -0.55 -1.71
CA GLY A 375 1.80 -0.07 -1.45
C GLY A 375 2.40 0.74 -2.59
N GLY A 376 2.35 0.21 -3.83
CA GLY A 376 2.89 0.91 -5.00
C GLY A 376 2.19 2.23 -5.30
N ALA A 377 0.87 2.25 -5.23
CA ALA A 377 0.09 3.46 -5.46
C ALA A 377 0.33 4.51 -4.37
N MET A 378 0.45 4.08 -3.11
CA MET A 378 0.78 4.97 -2.01
C MET A 378 2.17 5.60 -2.20
N LEU A 379 3.17 4.79 -2.58
CA LEU A 379 4.51 5.29 -2.84
C LEU A 379 4.53 6.32 -3.96
N GLU A 380 3.82 6.06 -5.07
CA GLU A 380 3.68 7.01 -6.17
C GLU A 380 3.04 8.32 -5.72
N SER A 381 2.03 8.24 -4.86
CA SER A 381 1.39 9.44 -4.28
C SER A 381 2.34 10.22 -3.37
N LEU A 382 3.14 9.53 -2.56
CA LEU A 382 4.15 10.16 -1.70
C LEU A 382 5.27 10.79 -2.52
N GLU A 383 5.55 10.29 -3.72
CA GLU A 383 6.48 10.86 -4.68
C GLU A 383 5.91 12.10 -5.39
N GLY A 384 4.66 12.43 -5.16
CA GLY A 384 3.99 13.59 -5.74
C GLY A 384 3.28 13.32 -7.07
N LYS A 385 3.17 12.08 -7.50
CA LYS A 385 2.47 11.72 -8.72
C LYS A 385 0.96 11.77 -8.52
N ILE A 386 0.24 12.19 -9.54
CA ILE A 386 -1.23 12.25 -9.54
C ILE A 386 -1.78 10.87 -9.90
N LEU A 387 -2.73 10.38 -9.13
CA LEU A 387 -3.39 9.10 -9.36
C LEU A 387 -4.58 9.24 -10.30
#